data_169a030f008613ac4368922f71b3a58f
#
_entry.id   169a030f008613ac4368922f71b3a58f
#
_cell.length_a   1.000
_cell.length_b   1.000
_cell.length_c   1.000
_cell.angle_alpha   90.00
_cell.angle_beta   90.00
_cell.angle_gamma   90.00
#
_symmetry.space_group_name_H-M   'P 1'
#
loop_
_entity.id
_entity.type
_entity.pdbx_description
1 polymer ?
#
loop_
_entity_poly.entity_id
_entity_poly.type
_entity_poly.pdbx_seq_one_letter_code
_entity_poly.pdbx_strand_id
1 'polypeptide(L)'
;MNKISIRLTSFLLAIFSYVLIFQNIVSNQEQIPLNTNEQFEINIANTLITKEELALELDKIVDTNNATLIKIATPTNDYENKKDIIYFGSKKPISNDLVVTGNKINWLDAKLTGELISSKNIGSRPLYGTYATDNNADFKHDIEQWAIENGIDIEWTATPSLLKDIYYNLVHNGVGNVILTAFLLFISSMIAWFVLRAKGRSIRLLGGVELNKIYKEDTLAISKLFIPSYITALFIFLLYIGVSRGIRQIPLVVTNSLIILVVLTVISLVVTYGMSIIVKPKSEHIAKRIIPLKRFKQLSVCLLYTSPSPR
;
A
#
# COMPACT_ATOMS: atom_id res chain seq x y z
N MET A 1 7.80 7.46 31.74
CA MET A 1 8.10 8.10 30.46
C MET A 1 8.32 7.10 29.31
N ASN A 2 9.18 6.10 29.44
CA ASN A 2 9.54 5.21 28.32
C ASN A 2 8.44 4.31 27.74
N LYS A 3 7.47 3.85 28.55
CA LYS A 3 6.36 3.03 28.02
C LYS A 3 5.45 3.83 27.10
N ILE A 4 5.24 5.11 27.42
CA ILE A 4 4.44 6.05 26.64
C ILE A 4 5.15 6.33 25.30
N SER A 5 6.48 6.54 25.35
CA SER A 5 7.28 6.77 24.13
C SER A 5 7.18 5.58 23.16
N ILE A 6 7.33 4.33 23.61
CA ILE A 6 7.19 3.15 22.75
C ILE A 6 5.78 3.07 22.16
N ARG A 7 4.75 3.29 22.98
CA ARG A 7 3.36 3.26 22.48
C ARG A 7 3.11 4.33 21.41
N LEU A 8 3.59 5.56 21.65
CA LEU A 8 3.41 6.66 20.70
C LEU A 8 4.16 6.41 19.39
N THR A 9 5.43 6.02 19.46
CA THR A 9 6.24 5.77 18.25
C THR A 9 5.73 4.56 17.47
N SER A 10 5.24 3.52 18.14
CA SER A 10 4.58 2.38 17.51
C SER A 10 3.28 2.79 16.83
N PHE A 11 2.47 3.62 17.49
CA PHE A 11 1.22 4.14 16.92
C PHE A 11 1.49 4.96 15.66
N LEU A 12 2.47 5.86 15.69
CA LEU A 12 2.85 6.65 14.52
C LEU A 12 3.34 5.78 13.37
N LEU A 13 4.19 4.79 13.66
CA LEU A 13 4.66 3.84 12.65
C LEU A 13 3.50 3.11 11.97
N ALA A 14 2.55 2.63 12.76
CA ALA A 14 1.38 1.92 12.23
C ALA A 14 0.48 2.83 11.38
N ILE A 15 0.14 4.02 11.86
CA ILE A 15 -0.70 4.98 11.12
C ILE A 15 -0.08 5.32 9.77
N PHE A 16 1.21 5.63 9.70
CA PHE A 16 1.86 5.96 8.44
C PHE A 16 1.92 4.75 7.49
N SER A 17 2.08 3.53 8.03
CA SER A 17 2.05 2.31 7.22
C SER A 17 0.65 2.03 6.67
N TYR A 18 -0.42 2.30 7.44
CA TYR A 18 -1.80 2.17 6.94
C TYR A 18 -2.14 3.24 5.89
N VAL A 19 -1.65 4.47 6.06
CA VAL A 19 -1.80 5.52 5.04
C VAL A 19 -1.10 5.13 3.74
N LEU A 20 0.10 4.55 3.81
CA LEU A 20 0.80 4.07 2.62
C LEU A 20 -0.02 3.03 1.86
N ILE A 21 -0.53 1.99 2.57
CA ILE A 21 -1.31 0.95 1.91
C ILE A 21 -2.61 1.51 1.32
N PHE A 22 -3.23 2.46 2.01
CA PHE A 22 -4.40 3.15 1.48
C PHE A 22 -4.11 3.89 0.19
N GLN A 23 -3.00 4.62 0.11
CA GLN A 23 -2.56 5.29 -1.13
C GLN A 23 -2.31 4.28 -2.26
N ASN A 24 -1.73 3.11 -1.95
CA ASN A 24 -1.55 2.06 -2.95
C ASN A 24 -2.89 1.49 -3.45
N ILE A 25 -3.86 1.28 -2.55
CA ILE A 25 -5.20 0.81 -2.93
C ILE A 25 -5.89 1.84 -3.83
N VAL A 26 -5.79 3.13 -3.49
CA VAL A 26 -6.34 4.23 -4.31
C VAL A 26 -5.69 4.23 -5.69
N SER A 27 -4.37 4.20 -5.75
CA SER A 27 -3.61 4.18 -7.02
C SER A 27 -3.99 2.98 -7.90
N ASN A 28 -4.06 1.77 -7.30
CA ASN A 28 -4.47 0.58 -8.03
C ASN A 28 -5.91 0.68 -8.54
N GLN A 29 -6.84 1.15 -7.72
CA GLN A 29 -8.23 1.34 -8.14
C GLN A 29 -8.36 2.32 -9.31
N GLU A 30 -7.48 3.32 -9.36
CA GLU A 30 -7.46 4.30 -10.44
C GLU A 30 -6.82 3.80 -11.74
N GLN A 31 -5.86 2.90 -11.65
CA GLN A 31 -5.13 2.36 -12.79
C GLN A 31 -5.82 1.11 -13.36
N ILE A 32 -6.18 0.16 -12.54
CA ILE A 32 -6.78 -1.13 -12.92
C ILE A 32 -8.10 -1.37 -12.18
N PRO A 33 -9.17 -0.59 -12.48
CA PRO A 33 -10.46 -0.77 -11.84
C PRO A 33 -11.17 -2.04 -12.33
N LEU A 34 -12.17 -2.48 -11.56
CA LEU A 34 -13.09 -3.56 -11.94
C LEU A 34 -12.44 -4.93 -12.14
N ASN A 35 -11.45 -5.29 -11.32
CA ASN A 35 -10.71 -6.57 -11.37
C ASN A 35 -9.94 -6.80 -12.68
N THR A 36 -9.62 -5.74 -13.41
CA THR A 36 -8.70 -5.84 -14.54
C THR A 36 -7.27 -6.03 -14.03
N ASN A 37 -6.41 -6.67 -14.83
CA ASN A 37 -5.05 -7.04 -14.42
C ASN A 37 -3.98 -6.49 -15.36
N GLU A 38 -4.33 -6.17 -16.60
CA GLU A 38 -3.42 -5.66 -17.61
C GLU A 38 -3.92 -4.33 -18.17
N GLN A 39 -2.99 -3.49 -18.58
CA GLN A 39 -3.28 -2.22 -19.24
C GLN A 39 -2.61 -2.16 -20.60
N PHE A 40 -3.25 -1.45 -21.52
CA PHE A 40 -2.66 -1.08 -22.78
C PHE A 40 -3.20 0.28 -23.23
N GLU A 41 -2.45 0.91 -24.11
CA GLU A 41 -2.83 2.18 -24.71
C GLU A 41 -3.17 1.96 -26.17
N ILE A 42 -4.31 2.51 -26.61
CA ILE A 42 -4.72 2.54 -28.00
C ILE A 42 -4.39 3.91 -28.56
N ASN A 43 -3.52 3.96 -29.57
CA ASN A 43 -3.18 5.15 -30.33
C ASN A 43 -3.77 5.05 -31.74
N ILE A 44 -4.70 5.96 -32.03
CA ILE A 44 -5.42 6.01 -33.32
C ILE A 44 -4.83 7.17 -34.14
N ALA A 45 -3.86 6.88 -34.99
CA ALA A 45 -3.22 7.91 -35.79
C ALA A 45 -3.94 8.15 -37.13
N ASN A 46 -4.38 7.10 -37.85
CA ASN A 46 -4.93 7.20 -39.20
C ASN A 46 -5.89 6.03 -39.48
N THR A 47 -7.08 6.03 -38.92
CA THR A 47 -8.10 5.02 -39.26
C THR A 47 -9.15 5.61 -40.19
N LEU A 48 -9.57 4.83 -41.20
CA LEU A 48 -10.69 5.14 -42.10
C LEU A 48 -12.04 4.72 -41.48
N ILE A 49 -12.01 4.00 -40.36
CA ILE A 49 -13.19 3.45 -39.69
C ILE A 49 -13.79 4.48 -38.74
N THR A 50 -15.11 4.52 -38.71
CA THR A 50 -15.83 5.40 -37.78
C THR A 50 -15.68 4.96 -36.35
N LYS A 51 -15.81 5.88 -35.41
CA LYS A 51 -15.71 5.60 -33.99
C LYS A 51 -16.74 4.58 -33.51
N GLU A 52 -17.94 4.65 -34.04
CA GLU A 52 -19.06 3.76 -33.74
C GLU A 52 -18.77 2.34 -34.22
N GLU A 53 -18.17 2.16 -35.38
CA GLU A 53 -17.75 0.88 -35.92
C GLU A 53 -16.62 0.27 -35.08
N LEU A 54 -15.60 1.05 -34.73
CA LEU A 54 -14.53 0.61 -33.82
C LEU A 54 -15.08 0.13 -32.48
N ALA A 55 -16.03 0.86 -31.89
CA ALA A 55 -16.64 0.46 -30.62
C ALA A 55 -17.42 -0.85 -30.75
N LEU A 56 -18.13 -1.07 -31.87
CA LEU A 56 -18.87 -2.29 -32.13
C LEU A 56 -17.94 -3.50 -32.36
N GLU A 57 -16.81 -3.31 -33.02
CA GLU A 57 -15.81 -4.37 -33.20
C GLU A 57 -15.17 -4.78 -31.89
N LEU A 58 -14.79 -3.80 -31.05
CA LEU A 58 -14.30 -4.07 -29.70
C LEU A 58 -15.33 -4.82 -28.84
N ASP A 59 -16.61 -4.44 -28.92
CA ASP A 59 -17.69 -5.14 -28.23
C ASP A 59 -17.77 -6.63 -28.66
N LYS A 60 -17.65 -6.91 -29.98
CA LYS A 60 -17.66 -8.28 -30.52
C LYS A 60 -16.46 -9.10 -30.01
N ILE A 61 -15.25 -8.53 -30.05
CA ILE A 61 -14.04 -9.22 -29.58
C ILE A 61 -14.19 -9.58 -28.09
N VAL A 62 -14.68 -8.63 -27.29
CA VAL A 62 -14.93 -8.84 -25.85
C VAL A 62 -15.95 -9.93 -25.60
N ASP A 63 -17.08 -9.91 -26.31
CA ASP A 63 -18.14 -10.91 -26.16
C ASP A 63 -17.71 -12.30 -26.63
N THR A 64 -16.93 -12.39 -27.73
CA THR A 64 -16.40 -13.64 -28.26
C THR A 64 -15.47 -14.32 -27.27
N ASN A 65 -14.57 -13.55 -26.66
CA ASN A 65 -13.57 -14.05 -25.70
C ASN A 65 -14.08 -14.11 -24.26
N ASN A 66 -15.33 -13.68 -24.00
CA ASN A 66 -15.88 -13.52 -22.66
C ASN A 66 -14.91 -12.76 -21.71
N ALA A 67 -14.20 -11.79 -22.27
CA ALA A 67 -13.21 -10.98 -21.58
C ALA A 67 -13.86 -9.73 -20.93
N THR A 68 -13.12 -9.08 -20.07
CA THR A 68 -13.49 -7.77 -19.53
C THR A 68 -12.61 -6.70 -20.18
N LEU A 69 -13.20 -5.77 -20.88
CA LEU A 69 -12.51 -4.61 -21.43
C LEU A 69 -13.15 -3.33 -20.94
N ILE A 70 -12.34 -2.47 -20.37
CA ILE A 70 -12.75 -1.15 -19.92
C ILE A 70 -11.79 -0.08 -20.43
N LYS A 71 -12.34 1.09 -20.67
CA LYS A 71 -11.57 2.29 -20.97
C LYS A 71 -11.73 3.30 -19.84
N ILE A 72 -10.64 3.83 -19.34
CA ILE A 72 -10.63 4.93 -18.38
C ILE A 72 -10.70 6.24 -19.17
N ALA A 73 -11.80 6.95 -19.03
CA ALA A 73 -12.04 8.19 -19.76
C ALA A 73 -12.09 9.38 -18.81
N THR A 74 -11.23 10.37 -19.07
CA THR A 74 -11.35 11.69 -18.47
C THR A 74 -12.15 12.59 -19.39
N PRO A 75 -13.23 13.24 -18.94
CA PRO A 75 -14.00 14.16 -19.77
C PRO A 75 -13.16 15.37 -20.16
N THR A 76 -13.42 15.90 -21.35
CA THR A 76 -12.66 17.01 -21.96
C THR A 76 -12.73 18.34 -21.16
N ASN A 77 -13.74 18.50 -20.31
CA ASN A 77 -14.03 19.78 -19.63
C ASN A 77 -13.80 19.79 -18.12
N ASP A 78 -13.39 18.66 -17.50
CA ASP A 78 -13.26 18.56 -16.04
C ASP A 78 -12.09 17.64 -15.70
N TYR A 79 -10.88 18.12 -16.02
CA TYR A 79 -9.65 17.31 -16.06
C TYR A 79 -9.19 16.74 -14.72
N GLU A 80 -9.57 17.36 -13.60
CA GLU A 80 -8.95 16.99 -12.33
C GLU A 80 -9.78 16.04 -11.44
N ASN A 81 -11.11 15.99 -11.59
CA ASN A 81 -11.98 15.35 -10.60
C ASN A 81 -12.98 14.33 -11.16
N LYS A 82 -13.02 14.10 -12.48
CA LYS A 82 -13.96 13.15 -13.09
C LYS A 82 -13.24 12.07 -13.85
N LYS A 83 -13.47 10.80 -13.49
CA LYS A 83 -12.97 9.59 -14.18
C LYS A 83 -14.15 8.69 -14.49
N ASP A 84 -14.62 8.73 -15.73
CA ASP A 84 -15.64 7.79 -16.21
C ASP A 84 -14.99 6.49 -16.66
N ILE A 85 -15.71 5.38 -16.50
CA ILE A 85 -15.31 4.08 -17.03
C ILE A 85 -16.28 3.69 -18.13
N ILE A 86 -15.75 3.44 -19.32
CA ILE A 86 -16.51 2.90 -20.45
C ILE A 86 -16.24 1.40 -20.49
N TYR A 87 -17.27 0.58 -20.40
CA TYR A 87 -17.15 -0.88 -20.56
C TYR A 87 -17.61 -1.31 -21.94
N PHE A 88 -16.94 -2.33 -22.45
CA PHE A 88 -17.24 -2.97 -23.73
C PHE A 88 -17.86 -4.34 -23.54
N GLY A 89 -18.64 -4.76 -24.55
CA GLY A 89 -19.36 -6.02 -24.52
C GLY A 89 -20.78 -5.93 -23.92
N SER A 90 -21.46 -7.07 -23.95
CA SER A 90 -22.86 -7.20 -23.50
C SER A 90 -23.01 -7.25 -21.97
N LYS A 91 -21.97 -7.66 -21.24
CA LYS A 91 -22.00 -7.84 -19.78
C LYS A 91 -21.44 -6.63 -19.07
N LYS A 92 -22.24 -6.06 -18.14
CA LYS A 92 -21.75 -5.02 -17.25
C LYS A 92 -20.74 -5.63 -16.28
N PRO A 93 -19.48 -5.11 -16.20
CA PRO A 93 -18.49 -5.64 -15.28
C PRO A 93 -18.94 -5.38 -13.82
N ILE A 94 -18.80 -6.40 -13.00
CA ILE A 94 -19.09 -6.35 -11.56
C ILE A 94 -17.78 -6.63 -10.83
N SER A 95 -17.45 -5.78 -9.87
CA SER A 95 -16.23 -5.92 -9.08
C SER A 95 -16.51 -5.69 -7.61
N ASN A 96 -15.71 -6.32 -6.77
CA ASN A 96 -15.66 -6.06 -5.34
C ASN A 96 -14.75 -4.85 -4.99
N ASP A 97 -13.90 -4.46 -5.95
CA ASP A 97 -12.88 -3.43 -5.71
C ASP A 97 -13.42 -2.01 -5.93
N LEU A 98 -14.49 -1.88 -6.73
CA LEU A 98 -15.09 -0.61 -7.06
C LEU A 98 -16.60 -0.65 -6.82
N VAL A 99 -17.07 0.22 -5.94
CA VAL A 99 -18.50 0.29 -5.61
C VAL A 99 -19.23 1.10 -6.66
N VAL A 100 -20.08 0.43 -7.44
CA VAL A 100 -20.95 1.05 -8.44
C VAL A 100 -22.39 1.05 -7.90
N THR A 101 -23.00 2.23 -7.81
CA THR A 101 -24.40 2.38 -7.41
C THR A 101 -25.22 2.93 -8.58
N GLY A 102 -26.02 2.06 -9.20
CA GLY A 102 -26.60 2.38 -10.52
C GLY A 102 -25.51 2.51 -11.58
N ASN A 103 -25.30 3.70 -12.11
CA ASN A 103 -24.20 4.01 -13.03
C ASN A 103 -23.11 4.87 -12.38
N LYS A 104 -23.30 5.36 -11.15
CA LYS A 104 -22.29 6.18 -10.45
C LYS A 104 -21.21 5.30 -9.84
N ILE A 105 -19.97 5.68 -10.09
CA ILE A 105 -18.78 5.07 -9.52
C ILE A 105 -18.44 5.81 -8.23
N ASN A 106 -18.31 5.06 -7.14
CA ASN A 106 -17.84 5.57 -5.86
C ASN A 106 -16.36 5.22 -5.70
N TRP A 107 -15.50 6.12 -6.18
CA TRP A 107 -14.05 5.99 -6.05
C TRP A 107 -13.60 6.01 -4.58
N LEU A 108 -12.52 5.33 -4.28
CA LEU A 108 -11.91 5.40 -2.96
C LEU A 108 -11.29 6.80 -2.71
N ASP A 109 -10.81 7.49 -3.75
CA ASP A 109 -10.51 8.91 -3.67
C ASP A 109 -11.82 9.73 -3.69
N ALA A 110 -12.12 10.43 -2.59
CA ALA A 110 -13.33 11.26 -2.48
C ALA A 110 -13.35 12.45 -3.42
N LYS A 111 -12.20 12.83 -3.98
CA LYS A 111 -12.13 13.92 -4.96
C LYS A 111 -12.61 13.46 -6.33
N LEU A 112 -12.54 12.15 -6.60
CA LEU A 112 -12.94 11.60 -7.87
C LEU A 112 -14.44 11.30 -7.90
N THR A 113 -15.06 11.67 -9.00
CA THR A 113 -16.41 11.28 -9.37
C THR A 113 -16.36 10.54 -10.71
N GLY A 114 -17.34 9.72 -11.03
CA GLY A 114 -17.37 9.05 -12.32
C GLY A 114 -18.63 8.26 -12.55
N GLU A 115 -18.83 7.85 -13.80
CA GLU A 115 -19.95 7.02 -14.21
C GLU A 115 -19.46 5.81 -15.00
N LEU A 116 -20.14 4.68 -14.81
CA LEU A 116 -19.92 3.48 -15.60
C LEU A 116 -20.86 3.53 -16.82
N ILE A 117 -20.27 3.63 -18.00
CA ILE A 117 -20.96 3.91 -19.27
C ILE A 117 -20.75 2.73 -20.20
N SER A 118 -21.78 2.29 -20.91
CA SER A 118 -21.62 1.29 -21.98
C SER A 118 -20.97 1.93 -23.21
N SER A 119 -20.17 1.15 -23.94
CA SER A 119 -19.61 1.48 -25.26
C SER A 119 -20.65 2.06 -26.22
N LYS A 120 -21.90 1.56 -26.18
CA LYS A 120 -23.03 2.05 -26.96
C LYS A 120 -23.40 3.51 -26.68
N ASN A 121 -23.05 4.04 -25.53
CA ASN A 121 -23.36 5.41 -25.08
C ASN A 121 -22.09 6.26 -24.96
N ILE A 122 -21.09 5.99 -25.80
CA ILE A 122 -19.77 6.63 -25.70
C ILE A 122 -19.80 8.14 -25.97
N GLY A 123 -20.77 8.61 -26.74
CA GLY A 123 -20.98 10.01 -27.05
C GLY A 123 -19.77 10.67 -27.73
N SER A 124 -19.35 11.85 -27.29
CA SER A 124 -18.20 12.58 -27.81
C SER A 124 -16.85 12.14 -27.29
N ARG A 125 -16.80 11.14 -26.34
CA ARG A 125 -15.56 10.69 -25.71
C ARG A 125 -14.65 10.00 -26.73
N PRO A 126 -13.33 10.27 -26.74
CA PRO A 126 -12.40 9.65 -27.68
C PRO A 126 -12.23 8.15 -27.38
N LEU A 127 -11.90 7.35 -28.41
CA LEU A 127 -11.53 5.93 -28.25
C LEU A 127 -10.03 5.72 -28.02
N TYR A 128 -9.17 6.69 -28.33
CA TYR A 128 -7.75 6.61 -28.00
C TYR A 128 -7.52 6.77 -26.48
N GLY A 129 -6.44 6.21 -25.97
CA GLY A 129 -6.01 6.33 -24.57
C GLY A 129 -5.94 4.99 -23.85
N THR A 130 -5.99 5.01 -22.51
CA THR A 130 -5.71 3.86 -21.67
C THR A 130 -6.91 2.93 -21.52
N TYR A 131 -6.66 1.67 -21.76
CA TYR A 131 -7.59 0.56 -21.56
C TYR A 131 -7.07 -0.36 -20.49
N ALA A 132 -7.98 -1.08 -19.84
CA ALA A 132 -7.64 -2.15 -18.91
C ALA A 132 -8.49 -3.39 -19.19
N THR A 133 -7.87 -4.55 -19.08
CA THR A 133 -8.48 -5.85 -19.39
C THR A 133 -8.13 -6.88 -18.32
N ASP A 134 -8.88 -7.99 -18.30
CA ASP A 134 -8.50 -9.18 -17.58
C ASP A 134 -7.36 -9.92 -18.34
N ASN A 135 -6.65 -10.79 -17.61
CA ASN A 135 -5.54 -11.57 -18.21
C ASN A 135 -6.09 -12.74 -19.04
N ASN A 136 -6.63 -12.45 -20.24
CA ASN A 136 -7.14 -13.43 -21.19
C ASN A 136 -6.24 -13.47 -22.42
N ALA A 137 -5.51 -14.58 -22.61
CA ALA A 137 -4.54 -14.73 -23.70
C ALA A 137 -5.21 -14.72 -25.09
N ASP A 138 -6.41 -15.30 -25.22
CA ASP A 138 -7.14 -15.34 -26.49
C ASP A 138 -7.60 -13.93 -26.86
N PHE A 139 -8.13 -13.19 -25.89
CA PHE A 139 -8.48 -11.77 -26.08
C PHE A 139 -7.28 -10.94 -26.52
N LYS A 140 -6.12 -11.16 -25.92
CA LYS A 140 -4.89 -10.41 -26.25
C LYS A 140 -4.47 -10.66 -27.69
N HIS A 141 -4.53 -11.89 -28.13
CA HIS A 141 -4.21 -12.27 -29.51
C HIS A 141 -5.19 -11.61 -30.51
N ASP A 142 -6.49 -11.70 -30.25
CA ASP A 142 -7.52 -11.19 -31.14
C ASP A 142 -7.50 -9.66 -31.23
N ILE A 143 -7.24 -8.96 -30.12
CA ILE A 143 -7.16 -7.48 -30.13
C ILE A 143 -5.90 -6.98 -30.83
N GLU A 144 -4.77 -7.69 -30.72
CA GLU A 144 -3.55 -7.38 -31.46
C GLU A 144 -3.74 -7.58 -32.97
N GLN A 145 -4.38 -8.68 -33.37
CA GLN A 145 -4.71 -8.93 -34.78
C GLN A 145 -5.67 -7.85 -35.33
N TRP A 146 -6.72 -7.52 -34.58
CA TRP A 146 -7.67 -6.48 -34.93
C TRP A 146 -6.97 -5.12 -35.09
N ALA A 147 -6.03 -4.79 -34.23
CA ALA A 147 -5.29 -3.55 -34.30
C ALA A 147 -4.43 -3.46 -35.56
N ILE A 148 -3.75 -4.54 -35.93
CA ILE A 148 -2.95 -4.64 -37.17
C ILE A 148 -3.86 -4.44 -38.41
N GLU A 149 -5.01 -5.10 -38.44
CA GLU A 149 -5.96 -5.02 -39.56
C GLU A 149 -6.52 -3.60 -39.75
N ASN A 150 -6.65 -2.84 -38.66
CA ASN A 150 -7.22 -1.49 -38.64
C ASN A 150 -6.18 -0.36 -38.64
N GLY A 151 -4.89 -0.68 -38.67
CA GLY A 151 -3.82 0.32 -38.62
C GLY A 151 -3.77 1.07 -37.29
N ILE A 152 -4.09 0.40 -36.19
CA ILE A 152 -4.13 0.93 -34.83
C ILE A 152 -2.90 0.44 -34.10
N ASP A 153 -2.22 1.33 -33.38
CA ASP A 153 -1.12 0.96 -32.51
C ASP A 153 -1.62 0.63 -31.11
N ILE A 154 -1.25 -0.56 -30.61
CA ILE A 154 -1.49 -0.99 -29.24
C ILE A 154 -0.14 -1.11 -28.53
N GLU A 155 0.00 -0.39 -27.42
CA GLU A 155 1.15 -0.46 -26.56
C GLU A 155 0.75 -1.06 -25.19
N TRP A 156 1.20 -2.30 -24.92
CA TRP A 156 0.96 -2.95 -23.65
C TRP A 156 1.82 -2.33 -22.55
N THR A 157 1.16 -1.84 -21.51
CA THR A 157 1.84 -1.31 -20.34
C THR A 157 2.19 -2.46 -19.39
N ALA A 158 3.36 -2.38 -18.78
CA ALA A 158 3.76 -3.39 -17.81
C ALA A 158 2.72 -3.51 -16.68
N THR A 159 2.26 -4.73 -16.43
CA THR A 159 1.28 -5.04 -15.39
C THR A 159 1.67 -4.36 -14.06
N PRO A 160 0.79 -3.56 -13.45
CA PRO A 160 1.06 -2.99 -12.16
C PRO A 160 1.38 -4.11 -11.17
N SER A 161 2.54 -4.04 -10.54
CA SER A 161 2.95 -5.00 -9.53
C SER A 161 2.85 -4.34 -8.18
N LEU A 162 2.07 -4.91 -7.27
CA LEU A 162 1.88 -4.39 -5.91
C LEU A 162 3.22 -4.07 -5.22
N LEU A 163 4.25 -4.90 -5.43
CA LEU A 163 5.58 -4.65 -4.89
C LEU A 163 6.28 -3.46 -5.57
N LYS A 164 6.14 -3.30 -6.89
CA LYS A 164 6.71 -2.15 -7.60
C LYS A 164 6.02 -0.85 -7.19
N ASP A 165 4.70 -0.88 -7.03
CA ASP A 165 3.92 0.29 -6.63
C ASP A 165 4.22 0.70 -5.19
N ILE A 166 4.33 -0.25 -4.26
CA ILE A 166 4.79 0.01 -2.90
C ILE A 166 6.20 0.61 -2.93
N TYR A 167 7.12 0.03 -3.70
CA TYR A 167 8.48 0.55 -3.82
C TYR A 167 8.49 1.96 -4.41
N TYR A 168 7.74 2.20 -5.48
CA TYR A 168 7.63 3.51 -6.11
C TYR A 168 7.07 4.56 -5.12
N ASN A 169 5.99 4.24 -4.43
CA ASN A 169 5.38 5.12 -3.43
C ASN A 169 6.30 5.37 -2.23
N LEU A 170 7.08 4.36 -1.81
CA LEU A 170 8.07 4.52 -0.75
C LEU A 170 9.20 5.46 -1.14
N VAL A 171 9.65 5.42 -2.41
CA VAL A 171 10.83 6.17 -2.85
C VAL A 171 10.47 7.57 -3.37
N HIS A 172 9.38 7.70 -4.13
CA HIS A 172 9.07 8.92 -4.89
C HIS A 172 8.06 9.83 -4.19
N ASN A 173 7.10 9.29 -3.45
CA ASN A 173 6.02 10.09 -2.84
C ASN A 173 6.35 10.65 -1.46
N GLY A 174 7.59 10.53 -0.98
CA GLY A 174 8.02 11.06 0.32
C GLY A 174 7.45 10.30 1.55
N VAL A 175 6.43 9.45 1.38
CA VAL A 175 5.82 8.67 2.46
C VAL A 175 6.81 7.68 3.07
N GLY A 176 7.72 7.15 2.25
CA GLY A 176 8.80 6.27 2.70
C GLY A 176 9.71 6.93 3.71
N ASN A 177 10.06 8.21 3.51
CA ASN A 177 10.87 8.98 4.46
C ASN A 177 10.17 9.14 5.81
N VAL A 178 8.85 9.35 5.80
CA VAL A 178 8.04 9.48 7.02
C VAL A 178 8.00 8.14 7.78
N ILE A 179 7.78 7.02 7.06
CA ILE A 179 7.78 5.68 7.65
C ILE A 179 9.16 5.33 8.20
N LEU A 180 10.22 5.60 7.44
CA LEU A 180 11.60 5.39 7.90
C LEU A 180 11.89 6.19 9.17
N THR A 181 11.49 7.46 9.21
CA THR A 181 11.65 8.32 10.40
C THR A 181 10.87 7.76 11.60
N ALA A 182 9.62 7.34 11.40
CA ALA A 182 8.82 6.72 12.45
C ALA A 182 9.44 5.40 12.96
N PHE A 183 10.01 4.59 12.05
CA PHE A 183 10.71 3.37 12.39
C PHE A 183 12.00 3.64 13.19
N LEU A 184 12.79 4.64 12.81
CA LEU A 184 13.98 5.05 13.55
C LEU A 184 13.61 5.59 14.95
N LEU A 185 12.53 6.34 15.09
CA LEU A 185 12.01 6.79 16.38
C LEU A 185 11.56 5.61 17.25
N PHE A 186 10.93 4.60 16.65
CA PHE A 186 10.54 3.37 17.34
C PHE A 186 11.77 2.61 17.87
N ILE A 187 12.81 2.42 17.03
CA ILE A 187 14.08 1.80 17.45
C ILE A 187 14.73 2.62 18.56
N SER A 188 14.79 3.94 18.44
CA SER A 188 15.35 4.83 19.47
C SER A 188 14.63 4.68 20.82
N SER A 189 13.29 4.59 20.80
CA SER A 189 12.47 4.35 21.98
C SER A 189 12.77 3.00 22.63
N MET A 190 13.00 1.95 21.83
CA MET A 190 13.41 0.62 22.31
C MET A 190 14.79 0.68 22.95
N ILE A 191 15.76 1.33 22.31
CA ILE A 191 17.11 1.51 22.86
C ILE A 191 17.01 2.16 24.24
N ALA A 192 16.28 3.26 24.36
CA ALA A 192 16.09 3.95 25.63
C ALA A 192 15.48 3.02 26.71
N TRP A 193 14.51 2.16 26.32
CA TRP A 193 13.92 1.20 27.24
C TRP A 193 14.93 0.15 27.73
N PHE A 194 15.75 -0.40 26.81
CA PHE A 194 16.79 -1.36 27.18
C PHE A 194 17.87 -0.76 28.07
N VAL A 195 18.28 0.50 27.81
CA VAL A 195 19.24 1.22 28.65
C VAL A 195 18.76 1.32 30.10
N LEU A 196 17.51 1.72 30.28
CA LEU A 196 16.95 1.87 31.64
C LEU A 196 16.79 0.52 32.38
N ARG A 197 16.62 -0.56 31.63
CA ARG A 197 16.51 -1.89 32.21
C ARG A 197 17.85 -2.65 32.31
N ALA A 198 18.93 -2.09 31.79
CA ALA A 198 20.24 -2.75 31.76
C ALA A 198 20.69 -3.23 33.12
N LYS A 199 20.55 -2.42 34.19
CA LYS A 199 20.88 -2.81 35.56
C LYS A 199 20.07 -4.01 36.06
N GLY A 200 18.74 -3.99 35.87
CA GLY A 200 17.88 -5.10 36.29
C GLY A 200 18.15 -6.38 35.51
N ARG A 201 18.46 -6.30 34.20
CA ARG A 201 18.87 -7.46 33.39
C ARG A 201 20.17 -8.08 33.87
N SER A 202 21.13 -7.26 34.26
CA SER A 202 22.41 -7.72 34.79
C SER A 202 22.26 -8.40 36.16
N ILE A 203 21.42 -7.84 37.05
CA ILE A 203 21.13 -8.47 38.35
C ILE A 203 20.48 -9.86 38.16
N ARG A 204 19.56 -10.00 37.21
CA ARG A 204 18.91 -11.28 36.90
C ARG A 204 19.90 -12.32 36.36
N LEU A 205 20.85 -11.87 35.50
CA LEU A 205 21.93 -12.75 35.01
C LEU A 205 22.82 -13.24 36.16
N LEU A 206 23.18 -12.35 37.10
CA LEU A 206 23.94 -12.73 38.29
C LEU A 206 23.16 -13.68 39.21
N GLY A 207 21.83 -13.56 39.25
CA GLY A 207 20.94 -14.48 39.94
C GLY A 207 20.74 -15.82 39.25
N GLY A 208 21.52 -16.13 38.17
CA GLY A 208 21.48 -17.41 37.47
C GLY A 208 20.35 -17.56 36.42
N VAL A 209 19.64 -16.47 36.08
CA VAL A 209 18.62 -16.55 35.05
C VAL A 209 19.28 -16.67 33.66
N GLU A 210 18.88 -17.69 32.88
CA GLU A 210 19.36 -17.91 31.53
C GLU A 210 19.15 -16.72 30.62
N LEU A 211 20.13 -16.41 29.76
CA LEU A 211 20.07 -15.30 28.78
C LEU A 211 18.84 -15.39 27.86
N ASN A 212 18.54 -16.59 27.36
CA ASN A 212 17.40 -16.79 26.44
C ASN A 212 16.07 -16.46 27.14
N LYS A 213 15.94 -16.76 28.43
CA LYS A 213 14.77 -16.41 29.23
C LYS A 213 14.63 -14.87 29.34
N ILE A 214 15.76 -14.18 29.60
CA ILE A 214 15.79 -12.73 29.67
C ILE A 214 15.35 -12.13 28.32
N TYR A 215 15.86 -12.62 27.16
CA TYR A 215 15.51 -12.13 25.85
C TYR A 215 14.03 -12.32 25.54
N LYS A 216 13.47 -13.50 25.82
CA LYS A 216 12.04 -13.79 25.62
C LYS A 216 11.14 -12.89 26.48
N GLU A 217 11.48 -12.71 27.75
CA GLU A 217 10.69 -11.86 28.66
C GLU A 217 10.75 -10.38 28.26
N ASP A 218 11.90 -9.89 27.82
CA ASP A 218 12.04 -8.53 27.30
C ASP A 218 11.21 -8.32 26.03
N THR A 219 11.28 -9.28 25.11
CA THR A 219 10.47 -9.24 23.87
C THR A 219 8.98 -9.24 24.21
N LEU A 220 8.53 -10.11 25.13
CA LEU A 220 7.14 -10.11 25.59
C LEU A 220 6.75 -8.83 26.31
N ALA A 221 7.66 -8.21 27.08
CA ALA A 221 7.36 -6.97 27.79
C ALA A 221 7.17 -5.79 26.82
N ILE A 222 7.95 -5.73 25.72
CA ILE A 222 7.84 -4.70 24.70
C ILE A 222 6.64 -4.98 23.77
N SER A 223 6.39 -6.25 23.41
CA SER A 223 5.25 -6.61 22.54
C SER A 223 3.91 -6.20 23.16
N LYS A 224 3.76 -6.32 24.47
CA LYS A 224 2.60 -5.83 25.22
C LYS A 224 2.41 -4.29 25.14
N LEU A 225 3.41 -3.56 24.66
CA LEU A 225 3.31 -2.11 24.46
C LEU A 225 2.96 -1.77 23.01
N PHE A 226 3.62 -2.39 22.02
CA PHE A 226 3.43 -2.00 20.63
C PHE A 226 2.22 -2.70 19.96
N ILE A 227 1.89 -3.95 20.30
CA ILE A 227 0.74 -4.65 19.69
C ILE A 227 -0.58 -3.89 19.95
N PRO A 228 -0.92 -3.50 21.20
CA PRO A 228 -2.12 -2.71 21.42
C PRO A 228 -2.11 -1.37 20.66
N SER A 229 -0.93 -0.73 20.53
CA SER A 229 -0.80 0.52 19.78
C SER A 229 -1.09 0.33 18.29
N TYR A 230 -0.65 -0.78 17.69
CA TYR A 230 -0.96 -1.11 16.30
C TYR A 230 -2.45 -1.38 16.08
N ILE A 231 -3.07 -2.11 16.99
CA ILE A 231 -4.52 -2.40 16.95
C ILE A 231 -5.33 -1.10 17.11
N THR A 232 -4.92 -0.23 18.03
CA THR A 232 -5.59 1.06 18.23
C THR A 232 -5.45 1.95 16.99
N ALA A 233 -4.26 1.99 16.37
CA ALA A 233 -4.02 2.71 15.13
C ALA A 233 -4.89 2.17 13.99
N LEU A 234 -5.01 0.84 13.85
CA LEU A 234 -5.89 0.21 12.87
C LEU A 234 -7.35 0.61 13.09
N PHE A 235 -7.83 0.54 14.32
CA PHE A 235 -9.22 0.89 14.64
C PHE A 235 -9.53 2.35 14.28
N ILE A 236 -8.65 3.29 14.65
CA ILE A 236 -8.82 4.72 14.34
C ILE A 236 -8.78 4.93 12.82
N PHE A 237 -7.86 4.26 12.12
CA PHE A 237 -7.74 4.34 10.67
C PHE A 237 -9.01 3.83 9.96
N LEU A 238 -9.54 2.66 10.35
CA LEU A 238 -10.77 2.10 9.78
C LEU A 238 -11.99 2.96 10.09
N LEU A 239 -12.07 3.54 11.28
CA LEU A 239 -13.12 4.47 11.65
C LEU A 239 -13.08 5.72 10.76
N TYR A 240 -11.88 6.28 10.52
CA TYR A 240 -11.70 7.40 9.59
C TYR A 240 -12.17 7.05 8.17
N ILE A 241 -11.79 5.88 7.64
CA ILE A 241 -12.23 5.43 6.31
C ILE A 241 -13.75 5.24 6.28
N GLY A 242 -14.34 4.61 7.30
CA GLY A 242 -15.79 4.38 7.38
C GLY A 242 -16.61 5.67 7.36
N VAL A 243 -16.12 6.70 8.07
CA VAL A 243 -16.78 8.01 8.13
C VAL A 243 -16.56 8.81 6.85
N SER A 244 -15.34 8.80 6.29
CA SER A 244 -14.96 9.66 5.15
C SER A 244 -15.32 9.07 3.79
N ARG A 245 -15.34 7.73 3.65
CA ARG A 245 -15.50 7.02 2.37
C ARG A 245 -16.73 6.10 2.31
N GLY A 246 -17.32 5.85 3.45
CA GLY A 246 -18.49 4.98 3.59
C GLY A 246 -18.14 3.52 3.92
N ILE A 247 -19.12 2.83 4.51
CA ILE A 247 -18.96 1.49 5.07
C ILE A 247 -18.64 0.44 3.98
N ARG A 248 -19.12 0.65 2.75
CA ARG A 248 -18.92 -0.31 1.63
C ARG A 248 -17.46 -0.48 1.21
N GLN A 249 -16.60 0.52 1.47
CA GLN A 249 -15.17 0.46 1.14
C GLN A 249 -14.33 -0.25 2.22
N ILE A 250 -14.90 -0.46 3.42
CA ILE A 250 -14.19 -1.04 4.57
C ILE A 250 -13.61 -2.43 4.26
N PRO A 251 -14.32 -3.40 3.65
CA PRO A 251 -13.80 -4.75 3.46
C PRO A 251 -12.47 -4.78 2.69
N LEU A 252 -12.34 -4.00 1.62
CA LEU A 252 -11.12 -3.89 0.82
C LEU A 252 -9.93 -3.38 1.64
N VAL A 253 -10.17 -2.31 2.40
CA VAL A 253 -9.14 -1.67 3.22
C VAL A 253 -8.75 -2.54 4.40
N VAL A 254 -9.71 -3.23 5.04
CA VAL A 254 -9.46 -4.14 6.18
C VAL A 254 -8.51 -5.26 5.82
N THR A 255 -8.76 -5.96 4.70
CA THR A 255 -7.93 -7.10 4.29
C THR A 255 -6.46 -6.68 4.15
N ASN A 256 -6.21 -5.60 3.41
CA ASN A 256 -4.86 -5.10 3.20
C ASN A 256 -4.21 -4.56 4.49
N SER A 257 -5.00 -3.88 5.33
CA SER A 257 -4.50 -3.36 6.61
C SER A 257 -4.16 -4.45 7.61
N LEU A 258 -4.88 -5.59 7.61
CA LEU A 258 -4.56 -6.75 8.44
C LEU A 258 -3.23 -7.40 8.01
N ILE A 259 -2.95 -7.49 6.72
CA ILE A 259 -1.67 -7.97 6.21
C ILE A 259 -0.53 -7.09 6.73
N ILE A 260 -0.67 -5.77 6.63
CA ILE A 260 0.33 -4.82 7.16
C ILE A 260 0.47 -4.94 8.68
N LEU A 261 -0.62 -5.11 9.43
CA LEU A 261 -0.56 -5.34 10.87
C LEU A 261 0.31 -6.55 11.23
N VAL A 262 0.12 -7.67 10.52
CA VAL A 262 0.92 -8.89 10.72
C VAL A 262 2.39 -8.64 10.38
N VAL A 263 2.67 -8.04 9.21
CA VAL A 263 4.03 -7.73 8.77
C VAL A 263 4.75 -6.81 9.75
N LEU A 264 4.11 -5.71 10.18
CA LEU A 264 4.67 -4.80 11.18
C LEU A 264 4.94 -5.50 12.52
N THR A 265 4.01 -6.36 12.95
CA THR A 265 4.17 -7.11 14.20
C THR A 265 5.36 -8.05 14.12
N VAL A 266 5.52 -8.80 13.04
CA VAL A 266 6.65 -9.72 12.83
C VAL A 266 7.97 -8.94 12.80
N ILE A 267 8.07 -7.87 11.99
CA ILE A 267 9.27 -7.04 11.90
C ILE A 267 9.63 -6.47 13.28
N SER A 268 8.64 -5.95 14.02
CA SER A 268 8.87 -5.37 15.35
C SER A 268 9.32 -6.40 16.37
N LEU A 269 8.81 -7.64 16.32
CA LEU A 269 9.26 -8.74 17.16
C LEU A 269 10.71 -9.12 16.84
N VAL A 270 11.07 -9.26 15.56
CA VAL A 270 12.43 -9.59 15.13
C VAL A 270 13.41 -8.50 15.56
N VAL A 271 13.06 -7.23 15.34
CA VAL A 271 13.88 -6.08 15.75
C VAL A 271 14.04 -6.06 17.28
N THR A 272 12.96 -6.26 18.04
CA THR A 272 13.00 -6.25 19.51
C THR A 272 13.87 -7.39 20.04
N TYR A 273 13.73 -8.59 19.49
CA TYR A 273 14.54 -9.74 19.88
C TYR A 273 16.02 -9.54 19.53
N GLY A 274 16.31 -9.06 18.31
CA GLY A 274 17.67 -8.73 17.87
C GLY A 274 18.32 -7.66 18.76
N MET A 275 17.57 -6.59 19.09
CA MET A 275 18.06 -5.56 20.02
C MET A 275 18.31 -6.11 21.42
N SER A 276 17.48 -7.04 21.91
CA SER A 276 17.70 -7.70 23.19
C SER A 276 19.01 -8.50 23.23
N ILE A 277 19.40 -9.12 22.11
CA ILE A 277 20.68 -9.82 21.96
C ILE A 277 21.86 -8.83 21.90
N ILE A 278 21.75 -7.77 21.08
CA ILE A 278 22.81 -6.77 20.90
C ILE A 278 23.14 -6.09 22.24
N VAL A 279 22.12 -5.81 23.04
CA VAL A 279 22.25 -5.19 24.38
C VAL A 279 22.52 -6.24 25.46
N LYS A 280 23.29 -7.29 25.15
CA LYS A 280 23.63 -8.36 26.07
C LYS A 280 24.22 -7.81 27.39
N PRO A 281 23.66 -8.19 28.57
CA PRO A 281 24.23 -7.80 29.84
C PRO A 281 25.59 -8.50 30.04
N LYS A 282 26.64 -7.71 30.33
CA LYS A 282 27.97 -8.21 30.64
C LYS A 282 28.24 -8.09 32.14
N SER A 283 28.75 -9.17 32.74
CA SER A 283 29.13 -9.17 34.15
C SER A 283 30.22 -8.12 34.49
N GLU A 284 31.15 -7.85 33.57
CA GLU A 284 32.19 -6.82 33.72
C GLU A 284 31.64 -5.41 33.96
N HIS A 285 30.48 -5.06 33.35
CA HIS A 285 29.88 -3.75 33.53
C HIS A 285 29.30 -3.56 34.94
N ILE A 286 28.95 -4.64 35.61
CA ILE A 286 28.44 -4.63 36.98
C ILE A 286 29.59 -4.41 37.95
N ALA A 287 30.70 -5.15 37.76
CA ALA A 287 31.89 -5.06 38.61
C ALA A 287 32.52 -3.64 38.55
N LYS A 288 32.48 -3.00 37.38
CA LYS A 288 33.04 -1.64 37.17
C LYS A 288 32.05 -0.50 37.37
N ARG A 289 30.79 -0.76 37.79
CA ARG A 289 29.70 0.25 37.89
C ARG A 289 29.53 1.13 36.63
N ILE A 290 29.99 0.64 35.47
CA ILE A 290 29.96 1.39 34.22
C ILE A 290 28.66 1.05 33.47
N ILE A 291 27.80 2.03 33.30
CA ILE A 291 26.66 1.91 32.37
C ILE A 291 27.24 1.85 30.95
N PRO A 292 26.81 0.90 30.08
CA PRO A 292 27.35 0.76 28.72
C PRO A 292 26.90 1.89 27.78
N LEU A 293 27.06 3.12 28.24
CA LEU A 293 26.68 4.35 27.50
C LEU A 293 27.47 4.51 26.20
N LYS A 294 28.71 4.01 26.13
CA LYS A 294 29.58 4.22 24.93
C LYS A 294 28.98 3.61 23.65
N ARG A 295 28.47 2.39 23.71
CA ARG A 295 27.85 1.70 22.55
C ARG A 295 26.50 2.31 22.18
N PHE A 296 25.72 2.76 23.17
CA PHE A 296 24.46 3.45 22.94
C PHE A 296 24.66 4.84 22.33
N LYS A 297 25.69 5.56 22.75
CA LYS A 297 26.06 6.84 22.15
C LYS A 297 26.46 6.69 20.69
N GLN A 298 27.19 5.63 20.35
CA GLN A 298 27.53 5.31 18.97
C GLN A 298 26.29 4.96 18.11
N LEU A 299 25.36 4.13 18.63
CA LEU A 299 24.11 3.79 17.94
C LEU A 299 23.19 5.01 17.79
N SER A 300 23.05 5.86 18.81
CA SER A 300 22.26 7.09 18.72
C SER A 300 22.86 8.09 17.73
N VAL A 301 24.18 8.19 17.68
CA VAL A 301 24.89 9.04 16.72
C VAL A 301 24.69 8.51 15.31
N CYS A 302 24.85 7.19 15.05
CA CYS A 302 24.56 6.61 13.74
C CYS A 302 23.11 6.89 13.29
N LEU A 303 22.12 6.72 14.18
CA LEU A 303 20.71 6.96 13.86
C LEU A 303 20.41 8.43 13.56
N LEU A 304 21.10 9.38 14.25
CA LEU A 304 20.96 10.81 13.98
C LEU A 304 21.60 11.23 12.64
N TYR A 305 22.72 10.63 12.26
CA TYR A 305 23.41 10.95 11.00
C TYR A 305 22.80 10.25 9.78
N THR A 306 22.04 9.15 9.96
CA THR A 306 21.32 8.48 8.87
C THR A 306 19.92 9.06 8.62
N SER A 307 19.45 9.98 9.46
CA SER A 307 18.21 10.72 9.19
C SER A 307 18.41 11.59 7.95
N PRO A 308 17.61 11.40 6.87
CA PRO A 308 17.71 12.26 5.70
C PRO A 308 17.47 13.71 6.09
N SER A 309 18.45 14.58 5.80
CA SER A 309 18.29 16.01 5.94
C SER A 309 17.13 16.48 5.06
N PRO A 310 16.17 17.22 5.57
CA PRO A 310 15.14 17.81 4.72
C PRO A 310 15.83 18.78 3.76
N ARG A 311 15.72 18.49 2.47
CA ARG A 311 16.02 19.43 1.39
C ARG A 311 14.78 20.22 1.04
#